data_3541735b1dda702ecb2d37f9e8f57fbd
#
_entry.id   3541735b1dda702ecb2d37f9e8f57fbd
#
_cell.length_a   1.000
_cell.length_b   1.000
_cell.length_c   1.000
_cell.angle_alpha   90.00
_cell.angle_beta   90.00
_cell.angle_gamma   90.00
#
_symmetry.space_group_name_H-M   'P 1'
#
loop_
_entity.id
_entity.type
_entity.pdbx_description
1 polymer ?
#
loop_
_entity_poly.entity_id
_entity_poly.type
_entity_poly.pdbx_seq_one_letter_code
_entity_poly.pdbx_strand_id
1 'polypeptide(L)'
;MNHEEILKKIESLGPWFHCIDLGEGVQTKTSSVTGEAADHPQGTWEIIQRCLPGDLSGKSVLDVGCNAGFYSIEAKRRGAARVLGVDAQRFLINQALFVRHTLGFDIEYRRMSVYDLSRSAVGQFDITLALGLIYHCKHLVLALEKLFEVTKDLLIIETAILPQEKTPPSFVDNITGPAITLHPLVYAENSTETKEAIFNWFVPGAKALEALLRNVGFSDVTFFDLNPAGRAVVLCRKGETQWDRIVLSQFTAELEIEEAPDSCRPGGQMNYRVKVLNSGGARWRAAGAERDVGVVRLGVHLLAIDEQPVIWDYWRAQLSHDLEPDASESVTIELRAPDEIGNYIIEFDMVLEHVSWFEDLGTQTVRRRITVA
;
A
#
# COMPACT_ATOMS: atom_id res chain seq x y z
N MET A 1 -8.73 10.20 39.79
CA MET A 1 -10.04 10.91 39.82
C MET A 1 -10.97 10.07 40.69
N ASN A 2 -11.87 10.70 41.47
CA ASN A 2 -12.92 9.98 42.16
C ASN A 2 -14.08 9.63 41.23
N HIS A 3 -15.03 8.78 41.68
CA HIS A 3 -16.14 8.28 40.88
C HIS A 3 -17.00 9.41 40.25
N GLU A 4 -17.31 10.43 41.03
CA GLU A 4 -18.13 11.58 40.58
C GLU A 4 -17.40 12.42 39.49
N GLU A 5 -16.10 12.62 39.66
CA GLU A 5 -15.25 13.29 38.67
C GLU A 5 -15.19 12.53 37.35
N ILE A 6 -15.14 11.19 37.41
CA ILE A 6 -15.13 10.34 36.21
C ILE A 6 -16.45 10.49 35.46
N LEU A 7 -17.60 10.40 36.14
CA LEU A 7 -18.92 10.56 35.51
C LEU A 7 -19.08 11.93 34.85
N LYS A 8 -18.72 13.03 35.54
CA LYS A 8 -18.76 14.37 34.96
C LYS A 8 -17.86 14.49 33.72
N LYS A 9 -16.72 13.82 33.75
CA LYS A 9 -15.77 13.85 32.62
C LYS A 9 -16.32 13.07 31.43
N ILE A 10 -16.95 11.90 31.64
CA ILE A 10 -17.65 11.13 30.61
C ILE A 10 -18.70 12.00 29.93
N GLU A 11 -19.54 12.68 30.70
CA GLU A 11 -20.59 13.56 30.16
C GLU A 11 -19.99 14.72 29.35
N SER A 12 -18.93 15.35 29.86
CA SER A 12 -18.29 16.51 29.20
C SER A 12 -17.55 16.14 27.89
N LEU A 13 -17.15 14.89 27.72
CA LEU A 13 -16.42 14.40 26.55
C LEU A 13 -17.34 13.69 25.52
N GLY A 14 -18.65 13.54 25.82
CA GLY A 14 -19.59 12.92 24.89
C GLY A 14 -19.81 13.75 23.60
N PRO A 15 -20.46 13.18 22.59
CA PRO A 15 -21.00 11.82 22.56
C PRO A 15 -19.92 10.74 22.42
N TRP A 16 -20.19 9.55 22.92
CA TRP A 16 -19.30 8.40 22.84
C TRP A 16 -19.79 7.42 21.76
N PHE A 17 -18.86 6.92 20.96
CA PHE A 17 -19.12 5.86 19.98
C PHE A 17 -18.75 4.47 20.54
N HIS A 18 -17.74 4.39 21.39
CA HIS A 18 -17.34 3.15 22.06
C HIS A 18 -17.84 3.10 23.50
N CYS A 19 -18.44 1.96 23.90
CA CYS A 19 -18.72 1.61 25.28
C CYS A 19 -17.47 0.95 25.87
N ILE A 20 -16.83 1.62 26.82
CA ILE A 20 -15.57 1.16 27.44
C ILE A 20 -15.82 1.04 28.94
N ASP A 21 -15.48 -0.12 29.49
CA ASP A 21 -15.50 -0.37 30.92
C ASP A 21 -14.28 0.29 31.61
N LEU A 22 -14.57 1.24 32.49
CA LEU A 22 -13.58 2.00 33.26
C LEU A 22 -13.35 1.42 34.66
N GLY A 23 -14.00 0.30 34.99
CA GLY A 23 -13.96 -0.31 36.32
C GLY A 23 -15.05 0.21 37.25
N GLU A 24 -15.23 -0.46 38.38
CA GLU A 24 -16.20 -0.09 39.46
C GLU A 24 -17.63 0.14 38.94
N GLY A 25 -18.05 -0.55 37.88
CA GLY A 25 -19.36 -0.42 37.24
C GLY A 25 -19.56 0.86 36.42
N VAL A 26 -18.50 1.60 36.15
CA VAL A 26 -18.53 2.80 35.31
C VAL A 26 -18.20 2.45 33.87
N GLN A 27 -19.03 2.88 32.95
CA GLN A 27 -18.81 2.68 31.49
C GLN A 27 -19.04 3.99 30.75
N THR A 28 -18.28 4.22 29.67
CA THR A 28 -18.67 5.15 28.64
C THR A 28 -19.87 4.53 27.88
N LYS A 29 -20.85 5.33 27.49
CA LYS A 29 -22.04 4.79 26.81
C LYS A 29 -22.07 5.29 25.39
N THR A 30 -22.39 4.38 24.45
CA THR A 30 -22.67 4.76 23.08
C THR A 30 -23.83 5.74 23.03
N SER A 31 -23.71 6.74 22.18
CA SER A 31 -24.82 7.65 21.91
C SER A 31 -25.89 6.95 21.08
N SER A 32 -27.16 7.09 21.47
CA SER A 32 -28.27 6.63 20.65
C SER A 32 -28.37 7.31 19.26
N VAL A 33 -27.63 8.38 19.07
CA VAL A 33 -27.54 9.12 17.80
C VAL A 33 -26.83 8.33 16.71
N THR A 34 -25.95 7.40 17.07
CA THR A 34 -25.17 6.61 16.09
C THR A 34 -25.90 5.39 15.55
N GLY A 35 -27.04 4.99 16.16
CA GLY A 35 -27.76 3.77 15.78
C GLY A 35 -27.04 2.46 16.12
N GLU A 36 -25.87 2.53 16.77
CA GLU A 36 -25.12 1.36 17.20
C GLU A 36 -25.67 0.74 18.49
N ALA A 37 -25.35 -0.53 18.73
CA ALA A 37 -25.70 -1.20 19.97
C ALA A 37 -25.11 -0.49 21.19
N ALA A 38 -25.81 -0.52 22.33
CA ALA A 38 -25.39 0.19 23.53
C ALA A 38 -24.01 -0.24 24.07
N ASP A 39 -23.58 -1.44 23.73
CA ASP A 39 -22.29 -2.06 24.08
C ASP A 39 -21.26 -2.04 22.93
N HIS A 40 -21.53 -1.29 21.85
CA HIS A 40 -20.58 -1.17 20.75
C HIS A 40 -19.18 -0.72 21.25
N PRO A 41 -18.07 -1.37 20.85
CA PRO A 41 -17.92 -2.32 19.75
C PRO A 41 -17.77 -3.79 20.20
N GLN A 42 -18.43 -4.20 21.28
CA GLN A 42 -18.26 -5.54 21.85
C GLN A 42 -18.53 -6.67 20.84
N GLY A 43 -19.58 -6.56 20.04
CA GLY A 43 -19.88 -7.57 19.00
C GLY A 43 -18.77 -7.69 17.96
N THR A 44 -18.18 -6.57 17.54
CA THR A 44 -16.99 -6.59 16.64
C THR A 44 -15.78 -7.19 17.35
N TRP A 45 -15.59 -6.86 18.62
CA TRP A 45 -14.47 -7.39 19.40
C TRP A 45 -14.53 -8.92 19.56
N GLU A 46 -15.71 -9.51 19.71
CA GLU A 46 -15.90 -10.96 19.78
C GLU A 46 -15.33 -11.68 18.53
N ILE A 47 -15.33 -11.03 17.39
CA ILE A 47 -14.72 -11.54 16.16
C ILE A 47 -13.22 -11.24 16.15
N ILE A 48 -12.84 -9.98 16.35
CA ILE A 48 -11.45 -9.52 16.25
C ILE A 48 -10.53 -10.22 17.26
N GLN A 49 -11.00 -10.44 18.49
CA GLN A 49 -10.19 -11.13 19.51
C GLN A 49 -9.77 -12.55 19.13
N ARG A 50 -10.51 -13.21 18.23
CA ARG A 50 -10.18 -14.55 17.70
C ARG A 50 -9.12 -14.50 16.60
N CYS A 51 -8.92 -13.31 16.01
CA CYS A 51 -7.89 -13.06 15.00
C CYS A 51 -6.52 -12.73 15.64
N LEU A 52 -6.53 -12.33 16.91
CA LEU A 52 -5.34 -11.95 17.66
C LEU A 52 -4.78 -13.11 18.47
N PRO A 53 -3.45 -13.20 18.67
CA PRO A 53 -2.89 -14.06 19.69
C PRO A 53 -3.49 -13.76 21.07
N GLY A 54 -3.70 -14.79 21.89
CA GLY A 54 -4.21 -14.61 23.26
C GLY A 54 -3.27 -13.82 24.15
N ASP A 55 -1.96 -13.93 23.92
CA ASP A 55 -0.89 -13.19 24.56
C ASP A 55 -0.15 -12.34 23.51
N LEU A 56 -0.06 -11.03 23.76
CA LEU A 56 0.65 -10.06 22.95
C LEU A 56 1.97 -9.59 23.59
N SER A 57 2.47 -10.31 24.59
CA SER A 57 3.75 -9.99 25.24
C SER A 57 4.87 -9.85 24.21
N GLY A 58 5.64 -8.77 24.32
CA GLY A 58 6.71 -8.44 23.37
C GLY A 58 6.25 -7.89 22.02
N LYS A 59 4.95 -7.86 21.73
CA LYS A 59 4.41 -7.34 20.46
C LYS A 59 4.08 -5.86 20.52
N SER A 60 4.23 -5.20 19.38
CA SER A 60 3.80 -3.82 19.16
C SER A 60 2.49 -3.81 18.37
N VAL A 61 1.54 -2.96 18.78
CA VAL A 61 0.22 -2.82 18.15
C VAL A 61 -0.03 -1.36 17.77
N LEU A 62 -0.43 -1.13 16.50
CA LEU A 62 -0.91 0.14 15.99
C LEU A 62 -2.42 0.05 15.75
N ASP A 63 -3.18 0.95 16.36
CA ASP A 63 -4.63 1.06 16.20
C ASP A 63 -4.94 2.33 15.38
N VAL A 64 -5.33 2.15 14.11
CA VAL A 64 -5.55 3.25 13.15
C VAL A 64 -7.04 3.55 13.03
N GLY A 65 -7.42 4.80 13.30
CA GLY A 65 -8.82 5.17 13.51
C GLY A 65 -9.29 4.69 14.90
N CYS A 66 -8.44 4.88 15.92
CA CYS A 66 -8.62 4.27 17.23
C CYS A 66 -9.84 4.76 18.00
N ASN A 67 -10.50 5.83 17.54
CA ASN A 67 -11.66 6.43 18.24
C ASN A 67 -11.32 6.70 19.72
N ALA A 68 -12.17 6.29 20.67
CA ALA A 68 -11.95 6.41 22.11
C ALA A 68 -10.95 5.38 22.68
N GLY A 69 -10.30 4.57 21.85
CA GLY A 69 -9.20 3.67 22.23
C GLY A 69 -9.61 2.28 22.72
N PHE A 70 -10.82 1.81 22.41
CA PHE A 70 -11.28 0.49 22.86
C PHE A 70 -10.29 -0.62 22.48
N TYR A 71 -9.94 -0.73 21.19
CA TYR A 71 -9.05 -1.80 20.72
C TYR A 71 -7.60 -1.64 21.19
N SER A 72 -7.14 -0.40 21.33
CA SER A 72 -5.85 -0.09 21.96
C SER A 72 -5.76 -0.61 23.39
N ILE A 73 -6.85 -0.45 24.16
CA ILE A 73 -6.94 -0.93 25.55
C ILE A 73 -6.96 -2.46 25.58
N GLU A 74 -7.75 -3.08 24.73
CA GLU A 74 -7.83 -4.55 24.64
C GLU A 74 -6.48 -5.18 24.22
N ALA A 75 -5.73 -4.52 23.33
CA ALA A 75 -4.37 -4.94 23.01
C ALA A 75 -3.44 -4.86 24.24
N LYS A 76 -3.57 -3.78 25.03
CA LYS A 76 -2.76 -3.61 26.26
C LYS A 76 -3.16 -4.60 27.36
N ARG A 77 -4.45 -4.90 27.53
CA ARG A 77 -4.95 -5.95 28.43
C ARG A 77 -4.39 -7.33 28.09
N ARG A 78 -4.07 -7.58 26.81
CA ARG A 78 -3.40 -8.81 26.33
C ARG A 78 -1.87 -8.78 26.42
N GLY A 79 -1.30 -7.77 27.08
CA GLY A 79 0.14 -7.70 27.35
C GLY A 79 0.99 -7.05 26.29
N ALA A 80 0.39 -6.37 25.28
CA ALA A 80 1.17 -5.70 24.24
C ALA A 80 2.22 -4.75 24.82
N ALA A 81 3.49 -4.95 24.41
CA ALA A 81 4.63 -4.19 24.94
C ALA A 81 4.53 -2.71 24.55
N ARG A 82 4.15 -2.43 23.30
CA ARG A 82 3.94 -1.08 22.78
C ARG A 82 2.56 -1.00 22.13
N VAL A 83 1.80 0.04 22.46
CA VAL A 83 0.53 0.35 21.78
C VAL A 83 0.51 1.83 21.39
N LEU A 84 0.22 2.10 20.11
CA LEU A 84 -0.03 3.43 19.58
C LEU A 84 -1.42 3.46 18.97
N GLY A 85 -2.28 4.34 19.46
CA GLY A 85 -3.56 4.67 18.80
C GLY A 85 -3.45 5.98 18.04
N VAL A 86 -3.96 6.01 16.81
CA VAL A 86 -4.02 7.24 16.00
C VAL A 86 -5.43 7.49 15.47
N ASP A 87 -5.85 8.74 15.51
CA ASP A 87 -7.13 9.20 14.95
C ASP A 87 -6.98 10.63 14.43
N ALA A 88 -7.66 10.94 13.33
CA ALA A 88 -7.64 12.29 12.75
C ALA A 88 -8.42 13.32 13.59
N GLN A 89 -9.37 12.87 14.38
CA GLN A 89 -10.30 13.70 15.12
C GLN A 89 -9.79 13.98 16.54
N ARG A 90 -9.55 15.24 16.85
CA ARG A 90 -9.02 15.68 18.15
C ARG A 90 -9.90 15.25 19.31
N PHE A 91 -11.23 15.30 19.16
CA PHE A 91 -12.12 14.99 20.27
C PHE A 91 -12.09 13.51 20.63
N LEU A 92 -11.91 12.59 19.65
CA LEU A 92 -11.74 11.17 19.89
C LEU A 92 -10.42 10.88 20.61
N ILE A 93 -9.35 11.53 20.21
CA ILE A 93 -8.06 11.43 20.94
C ILE A 93 -8.20 11.93 22.38
N ASN A 94 -8.97 12.99 22.65
CA ASN A 94 -9.21 13.46 24.01
C ASN A 94 -9.99 12.42 24.83
N GLN A 95 -10.95 11.73 24.24
CA GLN A 95 -11.64 10.60 24.87
C GLN A 95 -10.67 9.46 25.18
N ALA A 96 -9.85 9.05 24.23
CA ALA A 96 -8.87 7.98 24.39
C ALA A 96 -7.83 8.31 25.50
N LEU A 97 -7.36 9.56 25.55
CA LEU A 97 -6.45 10.04 26.61
C LEU A 97 -7.11 10.00 28.01
N PHE A 98 -8.36 10.38 28.10
CA PHE A 98 -9.13 10.29 29.36
C PHE A 98 -9.28 8.84 29.81
N VAL A 99 -9.71 7.93 28.90
CA VAL A 99 -9.87 6.51 29.21
C VAL A 99 -8.54 5.89 29.66
N ARG A 100 -7.46 6.15 28.89
CA ARG A 100 -6.10 5.71 29.25
C ARG A 100 -5.71 6.14 30.66
N HIS A 101 -5.93 7.42 30.99
CA HIS A 101 -5.58 7.97 32.30
C HIS A 101 -6.39 7.29 33.42
N THR A 102 -7.69 7.09 33.19
CA THR A 102 -8.58 6.47 34.19
C THR A 102 -8.20 5.02 34.46
N LEU A 103 -7.83 4.25 33.42
CA LEU A 103 -7.44 2.85 33.53
C LEU A 103 -5.97 2.63 33.90
N GLY A 104 -5.13 3.68 33.87
CA GLY A 104 -3.71 3.60 34.21
C GLY A 104 -2.86 2.84 33.19
N PHE A 105 -3.28 2.73 31.94
CA PHE A 105 -2.52 2.05 30.92
C PHE A 105 -1.45 2.94 30.28
N ASP A 106 -0.30 2.35 29.95
CA ASP A 106 0.75 2.97 29.14
C ASP A 106 0.45 2.74 27.65
N ILE A 107 -0.32 3.65 27.07
CA ILE A 107 -0.70 3.67 25.65
C ILE A 107 -0.40 5.05 25.10
N GLU A 108 0.27 5.12 23.96
CA GLU A 108 0.47 6.36 23.25
C GLU A 108 -0.73 6.67 22.34
N TYR A 109 -1.23 7.92 22.35
CA TYR A 109 -2.24 8.38 21.40
C TYR A 109 -1.75 9.61 20.67
N ARG A 110 -1.92 9.63 19.33
CA ARG A 110 -1.58 10.77 18.49
C ARG A 110 -2.74 11.18 17.60
N ARG A 111 -2.95 12.48 17.45
CA ARG A 111 -3.81 12.98 16.36
C ARG A 111 -3.07 12.87 15.05
N MET A 112 -3.52 11.98 14.17
CA MET A 112 -2.85 11.68 12.89
C MET A 112 -3.86 11.08 11.91
N SER A 113 -3.80 11.49 10.65
CA SER A 113 -4.57 10.85 9.57
C SER A 113 -3.87 9.56 9.12
N VAL A 114 -4.64 8.59 8.60
CA VAL A 114 -4.09 7.40 7.95
C VAL A 114 -3.12 7.74 6.82
N TYR A 115 -3.36 8.86 6.13
CA TYR A 115 -2.51 9.32 5.03
C TYR A 115 -1.14 9.86 5.48
N ASP A 116 -1.00 10.24 6.75
CA ASP A 116 0.25 10.75 7.32
C ASP A 116 1.12 9.62 7.93
N LEU A 117 0.62 8.38 7.91
CA LEU A 117 1.38 7.23 8.39
C LEU A 117 2.62 7.00 7.51
N SER A 118 3.75 6.79 8.17
CA SER A 118 5.00 6.38 7.52
C SER A 118 5.93 5.70 8.52
N ARG A 119 6.89 4.92 8.03
CA ARG A 119 7.94 4.33 8.89
C ARG A 119 8.72 5.39 9.66
N SER A 120 8.95 6.56 9.08
CA SER A 120 9.64 7.67 9.73
C SER A 120 8.80 8.34 10.81
N ALA A 121 7.47 8.41 10.67
CA ALA A 121 6.58 9.08 11.62
C ALA A 121 6.22 8.22 12.83
N VAL A 122 5.98 6.92 12.63
CA VAL A 122 5.47 6.03 13.69
C VAL A 122 6.29 4.76 13.88
N GLY A 123 7.16 4.40 12.94
CA GLY A 123 7.86 3.12 12.89
C GLY A 123 6.99 2.03 12.27
N GLN A 124 7.37 0.78 12.52
CA GLN A 124 6.60 -0.40 12.14
C GLN A 124 6.08 -1.13 13.38
N PHE A 125 4.95 -1.82 13.21
CA PHE A 125 4.28 -2.56 14.27
C PHE A 125 4.06 -4.01 13.87
N ASP A 126 4.21 -4.93 14.82
CA ASP A 126 3.97 -6.35 14.60
C ASP A 126 2.53 -6.60 14.17
N ILE A 127 1.59 -5.85 14.74
CA ILE A 127 0.17 -5.91 14.43
C ILE A 127 -0.36 -4.50 14.18
N THR A 128 -1.07 -4.32 13.08
CA THR A 128 -1.82 -3.09 12.76
C THR A 128 -3.31 -3.42 12.72
N LEU A 129 -4.12 -2.60 13.37
CA LEU A 129 -5.57 -2.67 13.36
C LEU A 129 -6.13 -1.49 12.54
N ALA A 130 -7.02 -1.77 11.60
CA ALA A 130 -7.77 -0.77 10.82
C ALA A 130 -9.25 -1.16 10.82
N LEU A 131 -9.90 -0.91 11.95
CA LEU A 131 -11.24 -1.41 12.23
C LEU A 131 -12.27 -0.28 12.06
N GLY A 132 -13.22 -0.47 11.13
CA GLY A 132 -14.21 0.54 10.81
C GLY A 132 -13.64 1.76 10.06
N LEU A 133 -12.51 1.62 9.34
CA LEU A 133 -11.76 2.75 8.81
C LEU A 133 -11.83 2.91 7.28
N ILE A 134 -11.52 1.86 6.51
CA ILE A 134 -11.12 2.03 5.11
C ILE A 134 -12.25 2.53 4.19
N TYR A 135 -13.51 2.25 4.51
CA TYR A 135 -14.65 2.76 3.75
C TYR A 135 -14.90 4.27 3.98
N HIS A 136 -14.27 4.86 4.99
CA HIS A 136 -14.25 6.31 5.22
C HIS A 136 -13.08 6.99 4.48
N CYS A 137 -12.19 6.23 3.84
CA CYS A 137 -11.02 6.77 3.18
C CYS A 137 -11.34 7.20 1.74
N LYS A 138 -11.22 8.51 1.46
CA LYS A 138 -11.39 9.05 0.11
C LYS A 138 -10.35 8.49 -0.87
N HIS A 139 -9.12 8.34 -0.43
CA HIS A 139 -8.00 7.78 -1.18
C HIS A 139 -7.71 6.36 -0.68
N LEU A 140 -8.60 5.42 -1.03
CA LEU A 140 -8.56 4.06 -0.51
C LEU A 140 -7.21 3.37 -0.76
N VAL A 141 -6.70 3.41 -1.99
CA VAL A 141 -5.41 2.75 -2.34
C VAL A 141 -4.28 3.33 -1.51
N LEU A 142 -4.17 4.65 -1.42
CA LEU A 142 -3.16 5.31 -0.58
C LEU A 142 -3.27 4.91 0.89
N ALA A 143 -4.49 4.80 1.43
CA ALA A 143 -4.68 4.35 2.81
C ALA A 143 -4.16 2.91 3.01
N LEU A 144 -4.42 2.00 2.07
CA LEU A 144 -3.91 0.62 2.11
C LEU A 144 -2.38 0.57 2.00
N GLU A 145 -1.77 1.39 1.13
CA GLU A 145 -0.31 1.52 1.02
C GLU A 145 0.31 2.01 2.34
N LYS A 146 -0.31 3.00 2.98
CA LYS A 146 0.14 3.53 4.27
C LYS A 146 0.02 2.49 5.40
N LEU A 147 -1.08 1.74 5.43
CA LEU A 147 -1.24 0.62 6.37
C LEU A 147 -0.19 -0.48 6.12
N PHE A 148 0.06 -0.80 4.85
CA PHE A 148 1.12 -1.75 4.49
C PHE A 148 2.50 -1.26 4.95
N GLU A 149 2.85 0.01 4.71
CA GLU A 149 4.14 0.59 5.06
C GLU A 149 4.47 0.40 6.55
N VAL A 150 3.50 0.64 7.45
CA VAL A 150 3.70 0.61 8.90
C VAL A 150 3.46 -0.76 9.56
N THR A 151 2.91 -1.73 8.82
CA THR A 151 2.72 -3.11 9.28
C THR A 151 4.01 -3.89 9.09
N LYS A 152 4.39 -4.68 10.10
CA LYS A 152 5.54 -5.60 10.03
C LYS A 152 5.12 -7.04 9.71
N ASP A 153 4.06 -7.55 10.35
CA ASP A 153 3.60 -8.94 10.19
C ASP A 153 2.11 -8.98 9.80
N LEU A 154 1.22 -8.52 10.67
CA LEU A 154 -0.22 -8.71 10.54
C LEU A 154 -0.97 -7.38 10.50
N LEU A 155 -1.78 -7.17 9.45
CA LEU A 155 -2.83 -6.17 9.40
C LEU A 155 -4.20 -6.86 9.55
N ILE A 156 -5.02 -6.36 10.46
CA ILE A 156 -6.43 -6.77 10.60
C ILE A 156 -7.30 -5.59 10.16
N ILE A 157 -8.12 -5.83 9.15
CA ILE A 157 -9.09 -4.87 8.65
C ILE A 157 -10.48 -5.36 9.03
N GLU A 158 -11.31 -4.49 9.59
CA GLU A 158 -12.75 -4.66 9.65
C GLU A 158 -13.40 -3.55 8.83
N THR A 159 -14.30 -3.89 7.89
CA THR A 159 -14.80 -2.93 6.92
C THR A 159 -16.19 -3.26 6.38
N ALA A 160 -16.86 -2.23 5.88
CA ALA A 160 -18.03 -2.42 5.01
C ALA A 160 -17.59 -3.07 3.69
N ILE A 161 -18.40 -4.00 3.21
CA ILE A 161 -18.20 -4.72 1.95
C ILE A 161 -19.55 -4.88 1.23
N LEU A 162 -19.53 -4.95 -0.09
CA LEU A 162 -20.75 -5.25 -0.84
C LEU A 162 -21.25 -6.64 -0.47
N PRO A 163 -22.51 -6.78 -0.03
CA PRO A 163 -23.14 -8.08 0.17
C PRO A 163 -23.04 -8.93 -1.10
N GLN A 164 -22.77 -10.22 -0.96
CA GLN A 164 -22.53 -11.10 -2.11
C GLN A 164 -23.68 -11.07 -3.13
N GLU A 165 -24.92 -11.06 -2.67
CA GLU A 165 -26.13 -10.97 -3.49
C GLU A 165 -26.28 -9.64 -4.26
N LYS A 166 -25.64 -8.56 -3.79
CA LYS A 166 -25.62 -7.22 -4.42
C LYS A 166 -24.36 -6.94 -5.20
N THR A 167 -23.41 -7.87 -5.19
CA THR A 167 -22.12 -7.71 -5.88
C THR A 167 -22.25 -8.12 -7.33
N PRO A 168 -22.09 -7.20 -8.30
CA PRO A 168 -22.05 -7.57 -9.71
C PRO A 168 -20.96 -8.61 -9.97
N PRO A 169 -21.15 -9.51 -10.93
CA PRO A 169 -20.11 -10.47 -11.29
C PRO A 169 -18.88 -9.73 -11.81
N SER A 170 -17.70 -10.27 -11.52
CA SER A 170 -16.48 -9.84 -12.19
C SER A 170 -16.57 -10.18 -13.68
N PHE A 171 -16.02 -9.32 -14.53
CA PHE A 171 -16.00 -9.57 -15.97
C PHE A 171 -14.59 -9.34 -16.53
N VAL A 172 -14.33 -9.95 -17.67
CA VAL A 172 -13.05 -9.82 -18.38
C VAL A 172 -13.24 -8.78 -19.49
N ASP A 173 -12.38 -7.76 -19.50
CA ASP A 173 -12.33 -6.75 -20.54
C ASP A 173 -11.12 -6.99 -21.44
N ASN A 174 -11.36 -6.93 -22.75
CA ASN A 174 -10.32 -7.08 -23.78
C ASN A 174 -10.13 -5.81 -24.63
N ILE A 175 -10.75 -4.69 -24.23
CA ILE A 175 -10.77 -3.46 -25.04
C ILE A 175 -9.40 -2.77 -25.03
N THR A 176 -8.66 -2.86 -23.94
CA THR A 176 -7.42 -2.10 -23.72
C THR A 176 -6.14 -2.93 -23.82
N GLY A 177 -6.22 -4.18 -24.34
CA GLY A 177 -5.03 -5.04 -24.46
C GLY A 177 -5.24 -6.45 -23.92
N PRO A 178 -4.27 -7.05 -23.19
CA PRO A 178 -4.43 -8.36 -22.57
C PRO A 178 -5.68 -8.41 -21.69
N ALA A 179 -6.37 -9.54 -21.71
CA ALA A 179 -7.59 -9.73 -20.90
C ALA A 179 -7.35 -9.36 -19.43
N ILE A 180 -8.09 -8.38 -18.93
CA ILE A 180 -8.08 -7.96 -17.53
C ILE A 180 -9.38 -8.36 -16.85
N THR A 181 -9.31 -8.75 -15.59
CA THR A 181 -10.49 -9.04 -14.78
C THR A 181 -10.87 -7.82 -13.95
N LEU A 182 -12.07 -7.30 -14.16
CA LEU A 182 -12.62 -6.17 -13.43
C LEU A 182 -13.45 -6.65 -12.25
N HIS A 183 -13.21 -6.09 -11.08
CA HIS A 183 -13.92 -6.40 -9.85
C HIS A 183 -14.69 -5.18 -9.34
N PRO A 184 -15.90 -5.35 -8.77
CA PRO A 184 -16.73 -4.24 -8.31
C PRO A 184 -16.10 -3.45 -7.16
N LEU A 185 -16.03 -2.13 -7.31
CA LEU A 185 -15.73 -1.14 -6.28
C LEU A 185 -16.74 -0.01 -6.42
N VAL A 186 -17.69 0.08 -5.48
CA VAL A 186 -18.80 1.00 -5.58
C VAL A 186 -18.54 2.27 -4.81
N TYR A 187 -18.75 3.42 -5.47
CA TYR A 187 -18.75 4.72 -4.81
C TYR A 187 -20.04 4.89 -4.00
N ALA A 188 -19.91 5.31 -2.74
CA ALA A 188 -21.02 5.61 -1.87
C ALA A 188 -21.34 7.11 -1.93
N GLU A 189 -22.49 7.44 -2.52
CA GLU A 189 -23.00 8.80 -2.48
C GLU A 189 -23.69 9.04 -1.13
N ASN A 190 -23.16 10.00 -0.37
CA ASN A 190 -23.70 10.31 0.94
C ASN A 190 -24.92 11.24 0.79
N SER A 191 -26.00 10.93 1.50
CA SER A 191 -27.19 11.78 1.53
C SER A 191 -26.86 13.15 2.15
N THR A 192 -27.33 14.23 1.51
CA THR A 192 -27.16 15.61 2.00
C THR A 192 -28.05 15.90 3.23
N GLU A 193 -28.96 14.99 3.57
CA GLU A 193 -29.89 15.16 4.69
C GLU A 193 -29.30 14.79 6.05
N THR A 194 -28.22 13.99 6.07
CA THR A 194 -27.52 13.66 7.31
C THR A 194 -26.48 14.72 7.62
N LYS A 195 -26.81 15.63 8.55
CA LYS A 195 -25.90 16.68 9.02
C LYS A 195 -24.69 16.18 9.81
N GLU A 196 -24.59 14.90 10.09
CA GLU A 196 -23.51 14.25 10.79
C GLU A 196 -22.71 13.42 9.79
N ALA A 197 -21.69 14.03 9.27
CA ALA A 197 -20.91 13.52 8.15
C ALA A 197 -19.91 12.45 8.56
N ILE A 198 -20.36 11.22 8.73
CA ILE A 198 -19.48 10.08 8.53
C ILE A 198 -19.58 9.73 7.05
N PHE A 199 -18.67 10.27 6.24
CA PHE A 199 -18.69 10.02 4.81
C PHE A 199 -18.14 8.65 4.51
N ASN A 200 -18.95 7.81 3.86
CA ASN A 200 -18.48 6.61 3.18
C ASN A 200 -18.07 6.99 1.76
N TRP A 201 -16.93 6.51 1.30
CA TRP A 201 -16.44 6.81 -0.05
C TRP A 201 -16.54 5.62 -0.98
N PHE A 202 -15.99 4.49 -0.57
CA PHE A 202 -15.96 3.29 -1.40
C PHE A 202 -16.29 2.05 -0.60
N VAL A 203 -17.15 1.21 -1.17
CA VAL A 203 -17.49 -0.10 -0.65
C VAL A 203 -17.05 -1.15 -1.68
N PRO A 204 -15.98 -1.91 -1.41
CA PRO A 204 -15.48 -2.92 -2.33
C PRO A 204 -16.31 -4.21 -2.26
N GLY A 205 -16.36 -4.96 -3.36
CA GLY A 205 -16.64 -6.38 -3.31
C GLY A 205 -15.44 -7.15 -2.74
N ALA A 206 -15.67 -8.37 -2.23
CA ALA A 206 -14.60 -9.17 -1.60
C ALA A 206 -13.38 -9.36 -2.51
N LYS A 207 -13.59 -9.72 -3.78
CA LYS A 207 -12.50 -9.90 -4.76
C LYS A 207 -11.77 -8.59 -5.08
N ALA A 208 -12.47 -7.46 -5.11
CA ALA A 208 -11.84 -6.16 -5.31
C ALA A 208 -10.91 -5.81 -4.13
N LEU A 209 -11.39 -6.01 -2.89
CA LEU A 209 -10.59 -5.77 -1.71
C LEU A 209 -9.38 -6.70 -1.63
N GLU A 210 -9.56 -8.00 -1.91
CA GLU A 210 -8.44 -8.95 -1.97
C GLU A 210 -7.39 -8.52 -3.00
N ALA A 211 -7.82 -8.17 -4.22
CA ALA A 211 -6.91 -7.74 -5.27
C ALA A 211 -6.15 -6.46 -4.89
N LEU A 212 -6.81 -5.47 -4.28
CA LEU A 212 -6.17 -4.25 -3.79
C LEU A 212 -5.13 -4.54 -2.69
N LEU A 213 -5.47 -5.40 -1.72
CA LEU A 213 -4.56 -5.76 -0.63
C LEU A 213 -3.33 -6.53 -1.13
N ARG A 214 -3.51 -7.44 -2.09
CA ARG A 214 -2.39 -8.12 -2.74
C ARG A 214 -1.54 -7.17 -3.58
N ASN A 215 -2.18 -6.20 -4.25
CA ASN A 215 -1.49 -5.21 -5.08
C ASN A 215 -0.59 -4.30 -4.24
N VAL A 216 -1.01 -3.88 -3.04
CA VAL A 216 -0.17 -3.08 -2.14
C VAL A 216 0.92 -3.90 -1.43
N GLY A 217 0.95 -5.24 -1.58
CA GLY A 217 2.07 -6.08 -1.19
C GLY A 217 1.77 -7.19 -0.18
N PHE A 218 0.56 -7.35 0.35
CA PHE A 218 0.26 -8.45 1.26
C PHE A 218 0.26 -9.81 0.52
N SER A 219 1.06 -10.74 1.02
CA SER A 219 1.21 -12.09 0.42
C SER A 219 0.06 -13.02 0.76
N ASP A 220 -0.47 -12.91 1.98
CA ASP A 220 -1.63 -13.66 2.43
C ASP A 220 -2.76 -12.71 2.79
N VAL A 221 -3.91 -12.91 2.15
CA VAL A 221 -5.13 -12.14 2.38
C VAL A 221 -6.27 -13.14 2.60
N THR A 222 -6.71 -13.24 3.84
CA THR A 222 -7.74 -14.20 4.27
C THR A 222 -8.95 -13.49 4.83
N PHE A 223 -10.13 -13.73 4.28
CA PHE A 223 -11.40 -13.29 4.86
C PHE A 223 -11.72 -14.20 6.03
N PHE A 224 -11.51 -13.72 7.25
CA PHE A 224 -11.75 -14.46 8.48
C PHE A 224 -13.24 -14.50 8.83
N ASP A 225 -13.94 -13.39 8.60
CA ASP A 225 -15.38 -13.30 8.72
C ASP A 225 -15.93 -12.51 7.52
N LEU A 226 -17.03 -12.98 6.97
CA LEU A 226 -17.75 -12.36 5.87
C LEU A 226 -19.25 -12.39 6.18
N ASN A 227 -19.74 -11.30 6.76
CA ASN A 227 -21.14 -11.19 7.15
C ASN A 227 -22.01 -10.89 5.92
N PRO A 228 -23.10 -11.65 5.69
CA PRO A 228 -24.07 -11.36 4.62
C PRO A 228 -24.65 -9.94 4.64
N ALA A 229 -24.71 -9.31 5.83
CA ALA A 229 -25.18 -7.93 5.98
C ALA A 229 -24.20 -6.87 5.43
N GLY A 230 -23.04 -7.26 4.91
CA GLY A 230 -22.11 -6.36 4.25
C GLY A 230 -20.96 -5.86 5.16
N ARG A 231 -20.49 -6.70 6.06
CA ARG A 231 -19.27 -6.46 6.85
C ARG A 231 -18.27 -7.60 6.64
N ALA A 232 -16.98 -7.29 6.68
CA ALA A 232 -15.92 -8.29 6.59
C ALA A 232 -14.79 -8.01 7.57
N VAL A 233 -14.21 -9.08 8.10
CA VAL A 233 -12.92 -9.07 8.80
C VAL A 233 -11.90 -9.77 7.92
N VAL A 234 -10.81 -9.07 7.59
CA VAL A 234 -9.76 -9.54 6.69
C VAL A 234 -8.42 -9.53 7.42
N LEU A 235 -7.74 -10.65 7.37
CA LEU A 235 -6.38 -10.82 7.86
C LEU A 235 -5.41 -10.70 6.69
N CYS A 236 -4.46 -9.78 6.80
CA CYS A 236 -3.46 -9.53 5.78
C CYS A 236 -2.08 -9.74 6.40
N ARG A 237 -1.32 -10.72 5.88
CA ARG A 237 0.04 -10.96 6.35
C ARG A 237 1.06 -10.49 5.33
N LYS A 238 2.10 -9.86 5.85
CA LYS A 238 3.34 -9.72 5.09
C LYS A 238 4.08 -11.05 5.14
N GLY A 239 4.24 -11.65 3.99
CA GLY A 239 5.19 -12.74 3.81
C GLY A 239 6.46 -12.18 3.17
N GLU A 240 7.41 -13.02 2.87
CA GLU A 240 8.47 -12.67 1.92
C GLU A 240 7.85 -12.54 0.53
N THR A 241 7.19 -11.41 0.28
CA THR A 241 6.67 -11.13 -1.06
C THR A 241 7.78 -10.60 -1.93
N GLN A 242 7.65 -10.89 -3.20
CA GLN A 242 8.48 -10.33 -4.25
C GLN A 242 8.50 -8.77 -4.21
N TRP A 243 7.44 -8.14 -3.66
CA TRP A 243 7.25 -6.69 -3.55
C TRP A 243 7.88 -6.07 -2.29
N ASP A 244 8.03 -6.79 -1.18
CA ASP A 244 8.77 -6.31 0.00
C ASP A 244 10.26 -6.04 -0.31
N ARG A 245 10.73 -6.51 -1.49
CA ARG A 245 12.10 -6.35 -1.98
C ARG A 245 12.28 -5.18 -2.94
N ILE A 246 11.20 -4.59 -3.47
CA ILE A 246 11.31 -3.45 -4.39
C ILE A 246 11.29 -2.14 -3.59
N VAL A 247 12.37 -1.86 -2.90
CA VAL A 247 12.70 -0.48 -2.48
C VAL A 247 13.25 0.21 -3.71
N LEU A 248 12.42 0.96 -4.43
CA LEU A 248 12.77 1.60 -5.70
C LEU A 248 14.09 2.38 -5.63
N SER A 249 14.40 3.03 -4.50
CA SER A 249 15.66 3.72 -4.27
C SER A 249 16.91 2.81 -4.25
N GLN A 250 16.73 1.48 -4.25
CA GLN A 250 17.83 0.51 -4.36
C GLN A 250 18.07 0.03 -5.79
N PHE A 251 17.26 0.49 -6.76
CA PHE A 251 17.44 0.21 -8.17
C PHE A 251 18.15 1.38 -8.83
N THR A 252 19.46 1.33 -8.85
CA THR A 252 20.32 2.30 -9.53
C THR A 252 21.32 1.57 -10.42
N ALA A 253 21.67 2.19 -11.54
CA ALA A 253 22.58 1.62 -12.52
C ALA A 253 23.67 2.61 -12.93
N GLU A 254 24.82 2.08 -13.32
CA GLU A 254 25.78 2.79 -14.14
C GLU A 254 25.86 2.11 -15.51
N LEU A 255 25.77 2.91 -16.56
CA LEU A 255 25.74 2.44 -17.95
C LEU A 255 26.97 2.98 -18.69
N GLU A 256 27.57 2.15 -19.55
CA GLU A 256 28.70 2.53 -20.42
C GLU A 256 28.52 1.91 -21.80
N ILE A 257 28.57 2.71 -22.86
CA ILE A 257 28.55 2.21 -24.23
C ILE A 257 29.98 1.78 -24.62
N GLU A 258 30.22 0.46 -24.66
CA GLU A 258 31.52 -0.13 -25.05
C GLU A 258 31.72 -0.12 -26.56
N GLU A 259 30.67 -0.41 -27.33
CA GLU A 259 30.69 -0.45 -28.79
C GLU A 259 29.42 0.17 -29.39
N ALA A 260 29.57 0.98 -30.42
CA ALA A 260 28.50 1.61 -31.14
C ALA A 260 28.89 1.96 -32.58
N PRO A 261 28.00 1.87 -33.55
CA PRO A 261 28.24 2.39 -34.90
C PRO A 261 28.13 3.92 -34.92
N ASP A 262 28.87 4.56 -35.84
CA ASP A 262 28.74 6.00 -36.10
C ASP A 262 27.66 6.32 -37.17
N SER A 263 27.43 5.38 -38.09
CA SER A 263 26.43 5.52 -39.15
C SER A 263 25.83 4.19 -39.53
N CYS A 264 24.66 4.23 -40.17
CA CYS A 264 23.94 3.07 -40.67
C CYS A 264 23.12 3.43 -41.91
N ARG A 265 22.82 2.45 -42.77
CA ARG A 265 21.85 2.63 -43.86
C ARG A 265 20.42 2.63 -43.32
N PRO A 266 19.48 3.32 -43.98
CA PRO A 266 18.08 3.23 -43.63
C PRO A 266 17.60 1.77 -43.55
N GLY A 267 16.91 1.43 -42.45
CA GLY A 267 16.46 0.07 -42.16
C GLY A 267 17.57 -0.96 -41.91
N GLY A 268 18.83 -0.53 -41.88
CA GLY A 268 19.98 -1.40 -41.65
C GLY A 268 20.13 -1.81 -40.17
N GLN A 269 21.03 -2.73 -39.92
CA GLN A 269 21.31 -3.27 -38.61
C GLN A 269 22.35 -2.41 -37.87
N MET A 270 22.06 -2.08 -36.63
CA MET A 270 22.95 -1.36 -35.71
C MET A 270 23.26 -2.24 -34.50
N ASN A 271 24.56 -2.51 -34.28
CA ASN A 271 24.99 -3.34 -33.16
C ASN A 271 25.60 -2.45 -32.07
N TYR A 272 25.11 -2.61 -30.87
CA TYR A 272 25.62 -1.93 -29.68
C TYR A 272 26.06 -2.95 -28.65
N ARG A 273 27.08 -2.57 -27.88
CA ARG A 273 27.46 -3.28 -26.67
C ARG A 273 27.48 -2.29 -25.52
N VAL A 274 26.65 -2.58 -24.53
CA VAL A 274 26.45 -1.70 -23.36
C VAL A 274 26.76 -2.47 -22.11
N LYS A 275 27.73 -1.98 -21.34
CA LYS A 275 28.00 -2.48 -20.01
C LYS A 275 27.01 -1.88 -19.04
N VAL A 276 26.37 -2.73 -18.25
CA VAL A 276 25.45 -2.36 -17.18
C VAL A 276 26.04 -2.81 -15.86
N LEU A 277 26.09 -1.90 -14.88
CA LEU A 277 26.53 -2.17 -13.52
C LEU A 277 25.35 -1.95 -12.58
N ASN A 278 25.04 -2.93 -11.76
CA ASN A 278 24.10 -2.76 -10.66
C ASN A 278 24.77 -1.98 -9.53
N SER A 279 24.64 -0.66 -9.54
CA SER A 279 25.18 0.23 -8.50
C SER A 279 24.24 0.40 -7.31
N GLY A 280 23.10 -0.32 -7.31
CA GLY A 280 22.08 -0.29 -6.26
C GLY A 280 22.23 -1.38 -5.20
N GLY A 281 21.37 -1.33 -4.19
CA GLY A 281 21.35 -2.33 -3.12
C GLY A 281 20.45 -3.54 -3.38
N ALA A 282 19.63 -3.51 -4.46
CA ALA A 282 18.73 -4.59 -4.80
C ALA A 282 19.34 -5.51 -5.86
N ARG A 283 19.14 -6.84 -5.72
CA ARG A 283 19.42 -7.80 -6.77
C ARG A 283 18.49 -7.58 -7.96
N TRP A 284 19.01 -7.50 -9.16
CA TRP A 284 18.24 -7.45 -10.40
C TRP A 284 17.91 -8.85 -10.89
N ARG A 285 16.65 -9.07 -11.21
CA ARG A 285 16.18 -10.34 -11.75
C ARG A 285 16.20 -10.29 -13.28
N ALA A 286 16.81 -11.26 -13.90
CA ALA A 286 16.90 -11.37 -15.36
C ALA A 286 15.67 -12.03 -16.00
N ALA A 287 14.95 -12.89 -15.24
CA ALA A 287 13.77 -13.60 -15.72
C ALA A 287 12.69 -13.72 -14.63
N GLY A 288 11.44 -13.77 -15.03
CA GLY A 288 10.27 -13.95 -14.15
C GLY A 288 9.57 -15.29 -14.41
N ALA A 289 8.85 -15.83 -13.38
CA ALA A 289 8.23 -17.15 -13.46
C ALA A 289 6.94 -17.18 -14.31
N GLU A 290 6.03 -16.20 -14.18
CA GLU A 290 4.75 -16.17 -14.92
C GLU A 290 4.38 -14.79 -15.47
N ARG A 291 4.97 -13.74 -14.92
CA ARG A 291 4.82 -12.35 -15.37
C ARG A 291 6.16 -11.64 -15.23
N ASP A 292 6.51 -10.84 -16.22
CA ASP A 292 7.79 -10.11 -16.25
C ASP A 292 7.87 -8.94 -15.24
N VAL A 293 6.91 -8.81 -14.35
CA VAL A 293 6.87 -7.74 -13.35
C VAL A 293 8.07 -7.82 -12.41
N GLY A 294 8.83 -6.71 -12.32
CA GLY A 294 10.04 -6.64 -11.49
C GLY A 294 11.27 -7.34 -12.09
N VAL A 295 11.22 -7.76 -13.35
CA VAL A 295 12.41 -8.16 -14.13
C VAL A 295 13.13 -6.90 -14.58
N VAL A 296 14.46 -6.91 -14.52
CA VAL A 296 15.28 -5.80 -15.00
C VAL A 296 15.77 -6.09 -16.41
N ARG A 297 15.59 -5.12 -17.31
CA ARG A 297 16.07 -5.17 -18.70
C ARG A 297 16.81 -3.91 -19.07
N LEU A 298 17.68 -4.01 -20.06
CA LEU A 298 18.22 -2.84 -20.72
C LEU A 298 17.23 -2.37 -21.79
N GLY A 299 16.70 -1.15 -21.60
CA GLY A 299 15.79 -0.49 -22.51
C GLY A 299 16.48 0.48 -23.45
N VAL A 300 15.86 0.76 -24.58
CA VAL A 300 16.40 1.66 -25.59
C VAL A 300 15.31 2.63 -26.05
N HIS A 301 15.66 3.91 -26.13
CA HIS A 301 14.84 4.96 -26.69
C HIS A 301 15.46 5.47 -27.99
N LEU A 302 14.63 5.81 -28.96
CA LEU A 302 15.04 6.51 -30.17
C LEU A 302 14.56 7.96 -30.08
N LEU A 303 15.50 8.89 -30.06
CA LEU A 303 15.22 10.31 -29.99
C LEU A 303 15.68 11.03 -31.26
N ALA A 304 14.98 12.11 -31.59
CA ALA A 304 15.44 13.08 -32.58
C ALA A 304 16.64 13.88 -32.04
N ILE A 305 17.31 14.64 -32.91
CA ILE A 305 18.51 15.41 -32.52
C ILE A 305 18.21 16.53 -31.51
N ASP A 306 16.97 16.97 -31.46
CA ASP A 306 16.44 17.92 -30.47
C ASP A 306 15.95 17.26 -29.18
N GLU A 307 16.31 15.99 -29.00
CA GLU A 307 16.01 15.15 -27.83
C GLU A 307 14.52 14.81 -27.66
N GLN A 308 13.67 15.12 -28.65
CA GLN A 308 12.29 14.68 -28.61
C GLN A 308 12.17 13.18 -28.95
N PRO A 309 11.33 12.42 -28.23
CA PRO A 309 11.18 10.99 -28.49
C PRO A 309 10.54 10.75 -29.86
N VAL A 310 11.22 9.97 -30.69
CA VAL A 310 10.69 9.41 -31.93
C VAL A 310 9.97 8.09 -31.61
N ILE A 311 10.62 7.21 -30.84
CA ILE A 311 10.05 5.98 -30.28
C ILE A 311 10.57 5.82 -28.88
N TRP A 312 9.71 6.00 -27.86
CA TRP A 312 10.10 5.95 -26.47
C TRP A 312 10.54 4.55 -26.04
N ASP A 313 9.86 3.51 -26.41
CA ASP A 313 10.18 2.11 -26.10
C ASP A 313 10.59 1.40 -27.41
N TYR A 314 11.82 1.69 -27.83
CA TYR A 314 12.31 1.24 -29.13
C TYR A 314 12.75 -0.21 -29.13
N TRP A 315 13.40 -0.65 -28.04
CA TRP A 315 13.87 -2.01 -27.86
C TRP A 315 14.09 -2.36 -26.40
N ARG A 316 14.11 -3.66 -26.13
CA ARG A 316 14.45 -4.19 -24.80
C ARG A 316 15.31 -5.42 -24.91
N ALA A 317 16.43 -5.47 -24.19
CA ALA A 317 17.33 -6.60 -24.12
C ALA A 317 17.29 -7.22 -22.71
N GLN A 318 17.28 -8.54 -22.66
CA GLN A 318 17.34 -9.30 -21.40
C GLN A 318 18.78 -9.37 -20.89
N LEU A 319 18.94 -9.37 -19.57
CA LEU A 319 20.17 -9.77 -18.91
C LEU A 319 20.31 -11.31 -19.02
N SER A 320 21.53 -11.81 -19.11
CA SER A 320 21.77 -13.25 -19.24
C SER A 320 21.54 -14.01 -17.94
N HIS A 321 21.64 -13.34 -16.81
CA HIS A 321 21.47 -13.88 -15.45
C HIS A 321 21.07 -12.75 -14.48
N ASP A 322 20.63 -13.15 -13.28
CA ASP A 322 20.36 -12.20 -12.21
C ASP A 322 21.66 -11.46 -11.80
N LEU A 323 21.56 -10.15 -11.57
CA LEU A 323 22.72 -9.32 -11.24
C LEU A 323 22.65 -8.90 -9.76
N GLU A 324 23.63 -9.37 -8.97
CA GLU A 324 23.76 -8.96 -7.57
C GLU A 324 24.26 -7.50 -7.49
N PRO A 325 24.10 -6.79 -6.35
CA PRO A 325 24.74 -5.51 -6.11
C PRO A 325 26.24 -5.54 -6.45
N ASP A 326 26.73 -4.46 -7.06
CA ASP A 326 28.11 -4.28 -7.53
C ASP A 326 28.56 -5.23 -8.67
N ALA A 327 27.66 -6.08 -9.19
CA ALA A 327 27.94 -6.91 -10.35
C ALA A 327 27.62 -6.18 -11.66
N SER A 328 28.32 -6.56 -12.73
CA SER A 328 28.13 -5.97 -14.08
C SER A 328 28.06 -7.02 -15.17
N GLU A 329 27.39 -6.70 -16.26
CA GLU A 329 27.28 -7.50 -17.47
C GLU A 329 27.39 -6.60 -18.70
N SER A 330 28.00 -7.09 -19.80
CA SER A 330 27.95 -6.43 -21.10
C SER A 330 26.85 -7.03 -21.96
N VAL A 331 25.85 -6.24 -22.27
CA VAL A 331 24.66 -6.63 -23.06
C VAL A 331 24.89 -6.22 -24.51
N THR A 332 24.81 -7.20 -25.43
CA THR A 332 24.84 -6.92 -26.87
C THR A 332 23.42 -6.75 -27.39
N ILE A 333 23.19 -5.67 -28.12
CA ILE A 333 21.89 -5.31 -28.67
C ILE A 333 22.01 -5.13 -30.19
N GLU A 334 21.07 -5.71 -30.90
CA GLU A 334 20.89 -5.55 -32.33
C GLU A 334 19.62 -4.76 -32.59
N LEU A 335 19.75 -3.54 -33.11
CA LEU A 335 18.65 -2.65 -33.42
C LEU A 335 18.52 -2.51 -34.95
N ARG A 336 17.31 -2.31 -35.42
CA ARG A 336 17.05 -1.90 -36.81
C ARG A 336 17.04 -0.36 -36.87
N ALA A 337 17.82 0.24 -37.78
CA ALA A 337 17.83 1.68 -37.96
C ALA A 337 16.47 2.19 -38.51
N PRO A 338 16.11 3.47 -38.20
CA PRO A 338 15.00 4.13 -38.87
C PRO A 338 15.08 4.04 -40.39
N ASP A 339 13.91 3.99 -41.05
CA ASP A 339 13.84 3.99 -42.52
C ASP A 339 14.08 5.41 -43.09
N GLU A 340 13.94 6.46 -42.31
CA GLU A 340 14.18 7.85 -42.69
C GLU A 340 15.63 8.26 -42.51
N ILE A 341 16.22 8.89 -43.54
CA ILE A 341 17.57 9.47 -43.44
C ILE A 341 17.55 10.64 -42.46
N GLY A 342 18.54 10.67 -41.57
CA GLY A 342 18.62 11.71 -40.55
C GLY A 342 19.66 11.43 -39.47
N ASN A 343 19.74 12.38 -38.52
CA ASN A 343 20.56 12.21 -37.32
C ASN A 343 19.62 11.92 -36.14
N TYR A 344 19.97 10.89 -35.39
CA TYR A 344 19.20 10.41 -34.26
C TYR A 344 20.08 10.25 -33.03
N ILE A 345 19.44 10.10 -31.88
CA ILE A 345 20.08 9.73 -30.63
C ILE A 345 19.50 8.39 -30.18
N ILE A 346 20.37 7.42 -29.95
CA ILE A 346 20.02 6.18 -29.24
C ILE A 346 20.36 6.41 -27.79
N GLU A 347 19.36 6.29 -26.94
CA GLU A 347 19.46 6.41 -25.50
C GLU A 347 19.22 5.05 -24.84
N PHE A 348 20.09 4.70 -23.88
CA PHE A 348 20.00 3.48 -23.10
C PHE A 348 19.65 3.81 -21.68
N ASP A 349 18.64 3.13 -21.16
CA ASP A 349 18.20 3.17 -19.76
C ASP A 349 17.92 1.75 -19.26
N MET A 350 17.95 1.55 -17.96
CA MET A 350 17.45 0.31 -17.37
C MET A 350 15.95 0.45 -17.11
N VAL A 351 15.23 -0.67 -17.18
CA VAL A 351 13.81 -0.73 -16.85
C VAL A 351 13.52 -1.87 -15.89
N LEU A 352 12.80 -1.54 -14.83
CA LEU A 352 12.15 -2.50 -13.95
C LEU A 352 10.75 -2.74 -14.54
N GLU A 353 10.58 -3.86 -15.23
CA GLU A 353 9.39 -4.17 -16.02
C GLU A 353 8.10 -4.01 -15.25
N HIS A 354 7.15 -3.28 -15.84
CA HIS A 354 5.84 -2.94 -15.29
C HIS A 354 5.88 -2.11 -13.99
N VAL A 355 7.02 -1.51 -13.65
CA VAL A 355 7.22 -0.72 -12.42
C VAL A 355 7.73 0.68 -12.74
N SER A 356 8.96 0.83 -13.28
CA SER A 356 9.57 2.14 -13.55
C SER A 356 10.78 2.03 -14.49
N TRP A 357 11.09 3.10 -15.20
CA TRP A 357 12.39 3.33 -15.79
C TRP A 357 13.37 3.79 -14.70
N PHE A 358 14.65 3.48 -14.87
CA PHE A 358 15.66 3.86 -13.87
C PHE A 358 16.01 5.34 -13.91
N GLU A 359 15.80 6.02 -15.05
CA GLU A 359 15.87 7.49 -15.12
C GLU A 359 14.89 8.15 -14.15
N ASP A 360 13.65 7.63 -14.05
CA ASP A 360 12.65 8.10 -13.10
C ASP A 360 13.08 7.89 -11.63
N LEU A 361 14.03 6.99 -11.39
CA LEU A 361 14.62 6.69 -10.08
C LEU A 361 15.94 7.44 -9.83
N GLY A 362 16.36 8.29 -10.78
CA GLY A 362 17.56 9.13 -10.69
C GLY A 362 18.83 8.54 -11.29
N THR A 363 18.74 7.41 -12.00
CA THR A 363 19.86 6.87 -12.79
C THR A 363 20.10 7.76 -14.02
N GLN A 364 21.37 7.97 -14.36
CA GLN A 364 21.74 8.69 -15.57
C GLN A 364 21.71 7.74 -16.78
N THR A 365 20.97 8.10 -17.81
CA THR A 365 20.96 7.41 -19.10
C THR A 365 22.25 7.67 -19.87
N VAL A 366 22.61 6.79 -20.81
CA VAL A 366 23.73 7.02 -21.73
C VAL A 366 23.22 7.12 -23.16
N ARG A 367 23.82 8.05 -23.90
CA ARG A 367 23.35 8.44 -25.24
C ARG A 367 24.43 8.32 -26.31
N ARG A 368 24.04 7.88 -27.50
CA ARG A 368 24.91 7.85 -28.68
C ARG A 368 24.20 8.46 -29.87
N ARG A 369 24.86 9.40 -30.56
CA ARG A 369 24.37 9.92 -31.84
C ARG A 369 24.67 8.93 -32.95
N ILE A 370 23.75 8.78 -33.87
CA ILE A 370 23.85 7.92 -35.06
C ILE A 370 23.37 8.66 -36.29
N THR A 371 24.09 8.54 -37.39
CA THR A 371 23.69 9.07 -38.71
C THR A 371 23.11 7.94 -39.53
N VAL A 372 21.86 8.07 -39.98
CA VAL A 372 21.22 7.19 -40.93
C VAL A 372 21.36 7.85 -42.31
N ALA A 373 22.16 7.24 -43.23
CA ALA A 373 22.50 7.81 -44.53
C ALA A 373 22.62 6.73 -45.63
#